data_36eab50fb683d801151ba55ff6614aaa
#
_entry.id   36eab50fb683d801151ba55ff6614aaa
#
_cell.length_a   1.000
_cell.length_b   1.000
_cell.length_c   1.000
_cell.angle_alpha   90.00
_cell.angle_beta   90.00
_cell.angle_gamma   90.00
#
_symmetry.space_group_name_H-M   'P 1'
#
loop_
_entity.id
_entity.type
_entity.pdbx_description
1 polymer ?
#
loop_
_entity_poly.entity_id
_entity_poly.type
_entity_poly.pdbx_seq_one_letter_code
_entity_poly.pdbx_strand_id
1 'polypeptide(L)'
;NNMLQAEVEFFALKEIPATEISVRVAVIERTITGINGQNGDTIYRNVVKTMLPDAAGTTYNKAWSQGDHSKIYLNWPLQHVYNPLELRLVAFIQNESTSEVYQAALDTIGGTTGIESKHGDNSPDGKNLLVYPNPANRFAFITFNRETTSDMALELVDHSGRRVYSTVI
;
A
#
# COMPACT_ATOMS: atom_id res chain seq x y z
N ASN A 1 9.63 -12.67 15.66
CA ASN A 1 8.51 -11.79 16.04
C ASN A 1 7.30 -12.17 15.22
N ASN A 2 6.25 -12.63 15.89
CA ASN A 2 5.01 -13.03 15.22
C ASN A 2 4.04 -11.84 15.17
N MET A 3 4.53 -10.70 14.59
CA MET A 3 3.81 -9.44 14.52
C MET A 3 3.93 -8.84 13.13
N LEU A 4 2.80 -8.48 12.55
CA LEU A 4 2.72 -7.65 11.35
C LEU A 4 2.85 -6.18 11.77
N GLN A 5 3.69 -5.44 11.04
CA GLN A 5 3.79 -3.99 11.13
C GLN A 5 3.50 -3.41 9.76
N ALA A 6 2.68 -2.38 9.70
CA ALA A 6 2.31 -1.71 8.47
C ALA A 6 2.35 -0.20 8.65
N GLU A 7 2.84 0.48 7.62
CA GLU A 7 2.73 1.92 7.45
C GLU A 7 1.82 2.19 6.24
N VAL A 8 0.81 3.02 6.43
CA VAL A 8 -0.07 3.47 5.35
C VAL A 8 0.07 4.97 5.25
N GLU A 9 0.57 5.43 4.11
CA GLU A 9 0.66 6.85 3.76
C GLU A 9 -0.34 7.16 2.65
N PHE A 10 -1.03 8.30 2.76
CA PHE A 10 -2.00 8.74 1.77
C PHE A 10 -1.96 10.25 1.58
N PHE A 11 -2.34 10.69 0.38
CA PHE A 11 -2.21 12.07 -0.08
C PHE A 11 -3.50 12.54 -0.73
N ALA A 12 -3.87 13.79 -0.46
CA ALA A 12 -4.95 14.44 -1.18
C ALA A 12 -4.48 14.93 -2.55
N LEU A 13 -5.03 14.38 -3.63
CA LEU A 13 -4.70 14.72 -5.00
C LEU A 13 -5.49 15.93 -5.52
N LYS A 14 -6.51 16.33 -4.81
CA LYS A 14 -7.37 17.49 -5.05
C LYS A 14 -7.93 17.98 -3.72
N GLU A 15 -8.54 19.13 -3.73
CA GLU A 15 -9.30 19.61 -2.59
C GLU A 15 -10.48 18.69 -2.31
N ILE A 16 -10.67 18.35 -1.02
CA ILE A 16 -11.80 17.60 -0.51
C ILE A 16 -12.43 18.47 0.58
N PRO A 17 -13.69 18.86 0.46
CA PRO A 17 -14.36 19.68 1.46
C PRO A 17 -14.39 18.94 2.81
N ALA A 18 -14.62 19.68 3.88
CA ALA A 18 -14.70 19.09 5.21
C ALA A 18 -15.75 17.97 5.24
N THR A 19 -15.29 16.78 5.46
CA THR A 19 -16.11 15.57 5.54
C THR A 19 -15.42 14.55 6.42
N GLU A 20 -16.17 13.60 6.91
CA GLU A 20 -15.63 12.48 7.65
C GLU A 20 -15.17 11.41 6.67
N ILE A 21 -13.87 11.14 6.69
CA ILE A 21 -13.27 10.03 5.95
C ILE A 21 -12.62 9.04 6.93
N SER A 22 -12.69 7.77 6.62
CA SER A 22 -12.00 6.72 7.37
C SER A 22 -11.01 5.98 6.50
N VAL A 23 -9.82 5.77 7.05
CA VAL A 23 -8.79 4.91 6.46
C VAL A 23 -8.89 3.56 7.14
N ARG A 24 -9.18 2.52 6.38
CA ARG A 24 -9.31 1.14 6.84
C ARG A 24 -8.27 0.26 6.18
N VAL A 25 -7.76 -0.68 6.94
CA VAL A 25 -6.80 -1.67 6.44
C VAL A 25 -7.31 -3.06 6.77
N ALA A 26 -7.67 -3.82 5.75
CA ALA A 26 -7.98 -5.24 5.90
C ALA A 26 -6.73 -6.08 5.72
N VAL A 27 -6.46 -6.96 6.68
CA VAL A 27 -5.49 -8.04 6.52
C VAL A 27 -6.22 -9.25 5.98
N ILE A 28 -5.85 -9.70 4.79
CA ILE A 28 -6.45 -10.87 4.15
C ILE A 28 -5.42 -11.97 3.95
N GLU A 29 -5.86 -13.21 4.00
CA GLU A 29 -5.07 -14.37 3.56
C GLU A 29 -5.58 -14.77 2.16
N ARG A 30 -4.70 -14.63 1.15
CA ARG A 30 -5.05 -14.78 -0.26
C ARG A 30 -5.57 -16.16 -0.59
N THR A 31 -4.92 -17.19 -0.05
CA THR A 31 -5.28 -18.57 -0.30
C THR A 31 -5.06 -19.41 0.95
N ILE A 32 -6.11 -20.11 1.39
CA ILE A 32 -6.05 -21.08 2.45
C ILE A 32 -6.41 -22.43 1.85
N THR A 33 -5.58 -23.44 2.07
CA THR A 33 -5.78 -24.82 1.61
C THR A 33 -5.63 -25.79 2.78
N GLY A 34 -6.07 -27.03 2.57
CA GLY A 34 -5.93 -28.10 3.59
C GLY A 34 -6.95 -28.02 4.71
N ILE A 35 -7.99 -27.21 4.57
CA ILE A 35 -9.14 -27.15 5.48
C ILE A 35 -10.36 -27.67 4.74
N ASN A 36 -11.09 -28.59 5.37
CA ASN A 36 -12.36 -29.04 4.85
C ASN A 36 -13.49 -28.22 5.49
N GLY A 37 -14.14 -27.38 4.68
CA GLY A 37 -15.33 -26.67 5.10
C GLY A 37 -16.54 -27.59 5.26
N GLN A 38 -17.52 -27.16 6.03
CA GLN A 38 -18.78 -27.89 6.19
C GLN A 38 -19.58 -28.03 4.88
N ASN A 39 -19.32 -27.12 3.93
CA ASN A 39 -19.90 -27.12 2.58
C ASN A 39 -19.11 -27.95 1.56
N GLY A 40 -18.03 -28.61 1.98
CA GLY A 40 -17.15 -29.40 1.12
C GLY A 40 -16.04 -28.64 0.43
N ASP A 41 -15.95 -27.30 0.62
CA ASP A 41 -14.85 -26.51 0.07
C ASP A 41 -13.53 -26.85 0.75
N THR A 42 -12.46 -26.93 -0.04
CA THR A 42 -11.09 -27.22 0.43
C THR A 42 -10.14 -26.06 0.15
N ILE A 43 -10.60 -25.01 -0.55
CA ILE A 43 -9.82 -23.84 -0.93
C ILE A 43 -10.64 -22.59 -0.62
N TYR A 44 -10.08 -21.72 0.21
CA TYR A 44 -10.67 -20.42 0.53
C TYR A 44 -9.78 -19.31 0.01
N ARG A 45 -10.38 -18.25 -0.55
CA ARG A 45 -9.65 -17.14 -1.17
C ARG A 45 -10.03 -15.83 -0.53
N ASN A 46 -9.01 -14.95 -0.35
CA ASN A 46 -9.17 -13.58 0.17
C ASN A 46 -9.94 -13.54 1.50
N VAL A 47 -9.56 -14.41 2.42
CA VAL A 47 -10.19 -14.51 3.73
C VAL A 47 -9.70 -13.38 4.61
N VAL A 48 -10.60 -12.50 5.05
CA VAL A 48 -10.29 -11.43 5.99
C VAL A 48 -9.90 -12.03 7.34
N LYS A 49 -8.72 -11.70 7.82
CA LYS A 49 -8.21 -12.11 9.13
C LYS A 49 -8.54 -11.09 10.21
N THR A 50 -8.38 -9.82 9.86
CA THR A 50 -8.69 -8.70 10.75
C THR A 50 -8.84 -7.39 9.97
N MET A 51 -9.44 -6.40 10.62
CA MET A 51 -9.43 -5.01 10.19
C MET A 51 -8.57 -4.20 11.16
N LEU A 52 -7.78 -3.25 10.65
CA LEU A 52 -6.86 -2.45 11.45
C LEU A 52 -7.19 -0.95 11.36
N PRO A 53 -7.10 -0.23 12.49
CA PRO A 53 -6.87 -0.73 13.85
C PRO A 53 -8.04 -1.57 14.35
N ASP A 54 -9.23 -1.37 13.78
CA ASP A 54 -10.49 -2.08 13.98
C ASP A 54 -11.41 -1.88 12.76
N ALA A 55 -12.66 -2.33 12.81
CA ALA A 55 -13.61 -2.22 11.70
C ALA A 55 -14.03 -0.77 11.39
N ALA A 56 -13.94 0.16 12.35
CA ALA A 56 -14.22 1.57 12.12
C ALA A 56 -13.08 2.28 11.37
N GLY A 57 -11.85 1.77 11.51
CA GLY A 57 -10.66 2.37 10.90
C GLY A 57 -10.15 3.60 11.65
N THR A 58 -9.31 4.39 10.98
CA THR A 58 -8.81 5.66 11.49
C THR A 58 -9.56 6.80 10.84
N THR A 59 -10.34 7.55 11.63
CA THR A 59 -11.24 8.60 11.13
C THR A 59 -10.57 9.97 11.15
N TYR A 60 -10.81 10.73 10.10
CA TYR A 60 -10.40 12.12 9.93
C TYR A 60 -11.63 12.95 9.59
N ASN A 61 -11.87 14.01 10.39
CA ASN A 61 -12.97 14.95 10.17
C ASN A 61 -12.40 16.34 9.89
N LYS A 62 -11.94 16.56 8.68
CA LYS A 62 -11.36 17.84 8.24
C LYS A 62 -11.48 18.02 6.73
N ALA A 63 -11.26 19.26 6.27
CA ALA A 63 -10.99 19.52 4.86
C ALA A 63 -9.56 19.08 4.51
N TRP A 64 -9.34 18.66 3.29
CA TRP A 64 -8.03 18.32 2.74
C TRP A 64 -7.73 19.22 1.56
N SER A 65 -6.57 19.86 1.57
CA SER A 65 -6.04 20.60 0.42
C SER A 65 -5.22 19.67 -0.46
N GLN A 66 -5.10 20.03 -1.73
CA GLN A 66 -4.20 19.29 -2.63
C GLN A 66 -2.78 19.27 -2.06
N GLY A 67 -2.19 18.10 -1.96
CA GLY A 67 -0.86 17.86 -1.39
C GLY A 67 -0.85 17.55 0.11
N ASP A 68 -1.97 17.73 0.82
CA ASP A 68 -2.07 17.26 2.20
C ASP A 68 -1.82 15.75 2.27
N HIS A 69 -1.11 15.32 3.29
CA HIS A 69 -0.82 13.92 3.51
C HIS A 69 -0.97 13.53 4.98
N SER A 70 -1.07 12.23 5.22
CA SER A 70 -1.04 11.66 6.56
C SER A 70 -0.49 10.24 6.52
N LYS A 71 0.04 9.79 7.66
CA LYS A 71 0.55 8.45 7.88
C LYS A 71 -0.11 7.81 9.08
N ILE A 72 -0.38 6.53 8.97
CA ILE A 72 -0.82 5.69 10.08
C ILE A 72 0.11 4.49 10.22
N TYR A 73 0.43 4.16 11.46
CA TYR A 73 1.24 3.00 11.81
C TYR A 73 0.36 1.97 12.52
N LEU A 74 0.35 0.77 12.00
CA LEU A 74 -0.51 -0.31 12.45
C LEU A 74 0.33 -1.51 12.87
N ASN A 75 -0.07 -2.13 13.97
CA ASN A 75 0.56 -3.35 14.46
C ASN A 75 -0.52 -4.41 14.72
N TRP A 76 -0.22 -5.64 14.36
CA TRP A 76 -1.13 -6.75 14.61
C TRP A 76 -0.34 -8.03 14.94
N PRO A 77 -0.56 -8.66 16.11
CA PRO A 77 -0.03 -9.98 16.37
C PRO A 77 -0.69 -11.00 15.45
N LEU A 78 0.10 -11.79 14.72
CA LEU A 78 -0.44 -12.77 13.78
C LEU A 78 -1.25 -13.82 14.54
N GLN A 79 -2.55 -13.83 14.33
CA GLN A 79 -3.49 -14.76 14.93
C GLN A 79 -4.32 -15.46 13.87
N HIS A 80 -4.51 -16.78 14.02
CA HIS A 80 -5.30 -17.59 13.09
C HIS A 80 -4.85 -17.51 11.64
N VAL A 81 -3.55 -17.32 11.40
CA VAL A 81 -2.94 -17.27 10.07
C VAL A 81 -2.46 -18.67 9.72
N TYR A 82 -2.86 -19.19 8.57
CA TYR A 82 -2.44 -20.50 8.08
C TYR A 82 -1.11 -20.42 7.34
N ASN A 83 -0.95 -19.42 6.47
CA ASN A 83 0.29 -19.19 5.75
C ASN A 83 0.64 -17.69 5.75
N PRO A 84 1.63 -17.24 6.53
CA PRO A 84 2.02 -15.83 6.56
C PRO A 84 2.45 -15.27 5.18
N LEU A 85 2.96 -16.10 4.27
CA LEU A 85 3.35 -15.68 2.93
C LEU A 85 2.15 -15.35 2.02
N GLU A 86 0.96 -15.84 2.38
CA GLU A 86 -0.28 -15.55 1.69
C GLU A 86 -1.01 -14.30 2.22
N LEU A 87 -0.46 -13.66 3.27
CA LEU A 87 -1.06 -12.44 3.80
C LEU A 87 -0.90 -11.27 2.82
N ARG A 88 -1.94 -10.45 2.75
CA ARG A 88 -2.01 -9.20 1.97
C ARG A 88 -2.66 -8.13 2.81
N LEU A 89 -2.29 -6.89 2.56
CA LEU A 89 -2.92 -5.71 3.14
C LEU A 89 -3.74 -5.01 2.06
N VAL A 90 -4.99 -4.73 2.36
CA VAL A 90 -5.87 -3.91 1.52
C VAL A 90 -6.19 -2.66 2.32
N ALA A 91 -5.60 -1.53 1.94
CA ALA A 91 -5.92 -0.23 2.52
C ALA A 91 -6.93 0.50 1.62
N PHE A 92 -7.91 1.17 2.20
CA PHE A 92 -8.85 2.00 1.46
C PHE A 92 -9.31 3.20 2.29
N ILE A 93 -9.65 4.27 1.57
CA ILE A 93 -10.16 5.52 2.14
C ILE A 93 -11.62 5.65 1.72
N GLN A 94 -12.51 5.76 2.69
CA GLN A 94 -13.95 5.84 2.47
C GLN A 94 -14.53 7.13 3.07
N ASN A 95 -15.43 7.77 2.33
CA ASN A 95 -16.29 8.82 2.87
C ASN A 95 -17.42 8.18 3.66
N GLU A 96 -17.55 8.53 4.94
CA GLU A 96 -18.55 7.91 5.84
C GLU A 96 -19.98 8.36 5.52
N SER A 97 -20.15 9.55 4.96
CA SER A 97 -21.47 10.07 4.64
C SER A 97 -22.06 9.46 3.37
N THR A 98 -21.21 9.16 2.36
CA THR A 98 -21.66 8.69 1.04
C THR A 98 -21.33 7.23 0.80
N SER A 99 -20.49 6.61 1.65
CA SER A 99 -19.89 5.28 1.46
C SER A 99 -19.02 5.16 0.20
N GLU A 100 -18.65 6.28 -0.42
CA GLU A 100 -17.76 6.30 -1.58
C GLU A 100 -16.33 5.95 -1.16
N VAL A 101 -15.72 5.01 -1.86
CA VAL A 101 -14.29 4.69 -1.71
C VAL A 101 -13.48 5.57 -2.65
N TYR A 102 -12.70 6.48 -2.08
CA TYR A 102 -11.89 7.41 -2.85
C TYR A 102 -10.66 6.76 -3.48
N GLN A 103 -10.03 5.86 -2.74
CA GLN A 103 -8.84 5.14 -3.17
C GLN A 103 -8.71 3.83 -2.41
N ALA A 104 -8.15 2.83 -3.07
CA ALA A 104 -7.73 1.57 -2.45
C ALA A 104 -6.36 1.15 -2.98
N ALA A 105 -5.60 0.48 -2.13
CA ALA A 105 -4.30 -0.09 -2.45
C ALA A 105 -4.17 -1.50 -1.86
N LEU A 106 -3.44 -2.35 -2.55
CA LEU A 106 -3.11 -3.71 -2.12
C LEU A 106 -1.60 -3.83 -1.98
N ASP A 107 -1.13 -4.36 -0.87
CA ASP A 107 0.28 -4.71 -0.67
C ASP A 107 0.47 -6.16 -0.21
N THR A 108 1.66 -6.68 -0.45
CA THR A 108 2.08 -8.03 -0.06
C THR A 108 3.02 -7.97 1.14
N ILE A 109 2.84 -8.83 2.13
CA ILE A 109 3.77 -8.91 3.25
C ILE A 109 5.14 -9.38 2.75
N GLY A 110 6.18 -8.59 3.05
CA GLY A 110 7.55 -8.84 2.58
C GLY A 110 7.81 -8.44 1.13
N GLY A 111 6.81 -7.85 0.45
CA GLY A 111 6.97 -7.20 -0.83
C GLY A 111 7.02 -5.68 -0.64
N THR A 112 8.08 -5.03 -1.06
CA THR A 112 8.00 -3.62 -1.40
C THR A 112 7.22 -3.55 -2.69
N THR A 113 6.10 -2.82 -2.73
CA THR A 113 5.43 -2.44 -3.98
C THR A 113 6.28 -1.38 -4.69
N GLY A 114 7.48 -1.75 -5.02
CA GLY A 114 8.42 -0.99 -5.83
C GLY A 114 9.11 -1.96 -6.77
N ILE A 115 9.44 -1.52 -7.94
CA ILE A 115 10.33 -2.25 -8.82
C ILE A 115 11.65 -2.41 -8.05
N GLU A 116 11.91 -3.60 -7.49
CA GLU A 116 13.27 -3.95 -7.10
C GLU A 116 14.11 -3.91 -8.37
N SER A 117 14.85 -2.84 -8.59
CA SER A 117 15.96 -2.89 -9.53
C SER A 117 17.00 -3.82 -8.92
N LYS A 118 16.95 -5.10 -9.32
CA LYS A 118 18.07 -6.04 -9.13
C LYS A 118 19.24 -5.57 -9.97
N HIS A 119 19.89 -4.51 -9.54
CA HIS A 119 21.27 -4.27 -9.92
C HIS A 119 22.10 -4.71 -8.74
N GLY A 120 22.93 -5.73 -8.98
CA GLY A 120 23.77 -6.35 -7.96
C GLY A 120 24.72 -5.33 -7.34
N ASP A 121 24.30 -4.80 -6.20
CA ASP A 121 25.20 -4.15 -5.27
C ASP A 121 24.75 -4.54 -3.86
N ASN A 122 25.61 -5.29 -3.19
CA ASN A 122 25.48 -5.65 -1.78
C ASN A 122 25.68 -4.40 -0.92
N SER A 123 24.75 -3.45 -0.95
CA SER A 123 24.78 -2.31 -0.05
C SER A 123 23.78 -2.55 1.09
N PRO A 124 24.20 -2.49 2.35
CA PRO A 124 23.33 -2.72 3.51
C PRO A 124 22.32 -1.59 3.76
N ASP A 125 22.34 -0.54 2.95
CA ASP A 125 21.40 0.59 3.06
C ASP A 125 20.27 0.43 2.05
N GLY A 126 19.10 0.02 2.53
CA GLY A 126 17.86 -0.12 1.73
C GLY A 126 17.48 1.17 1.00
N LYS A 127 17.91 1.27 -0.24
CA LYS A 127 17.52 2.34 -1.17
C LYS A 127 16.14 1.99 -1.73
N ASN A 128 15.10 2.47 -1.11
CA ASN A 128 13.73 2.22 -1.59
C ASN A 128 13.28 3.38 -2.46
N LEU A 129 13.18 3.13 -3.77
CA LEU A 129 12.43 3.93 -4.71
C LEU A 129 10.97 3.47 -4.65
N LEU A 130 10.05 4.35 -4.29
CA LEU A 130 8.62 4.07 -4.31
C LEU A 130 7.97 4.82 -5.46
N VAL A 131 7.14 4.12 -6.24
CA VAL A 131 6.35 4.70 -7.33
C VAL A 131 4.88 4.38 -7.06
N TYR A 132 4.06 5.42 -6.86
CA TYR A 132 2.63 5.25 -6.60
C TYR A 132 1.79 6.39 -7.18
N PRO A 133 0.48 6.14 -7.47
CA PRO A 133 -0.14 4.83 -7.53
C PRO A 133 0.44 3.97 -8.65
N ASN A 134 0.43 2.66 -8.45
CA ASN A 134 0.78 1.70 -9.49
C ASN A 134 -0.34 0.63 -9.58
N PRO A 135 -1.12 0.56 -10.67
CA PRO A 135 -0.94 1.33 -11.92
C PRO A 135 -1.30 2.81 -11.78
N ALA A 136 -0.57 3.66 -12.52
CA ALA A 136 -0.83 5.10 -12.63
C ALA A 136 -1.72 5.40 -13.83
N ASN A 137 -2.66 6.36 -13.69
CA ASN A 137 -3.51 6.78 -14.80
C ASN A 137 -3.05 8.11 -15.43
N ARG A 138 -2.87 9.17 -14.63
CA ARG A 138 -2.49 10.51 -15.12
C ARG A 138 -1.17 10.99 -14.55
N PHE A 139 -0.82 10.57 -13.36
CA PHE A 139 0.40 10.94 -12.65
C PHE A 139 0.82 9.80 -11.73
N ALA A 140 2.10 9.76 -11.44
CA ALA A 140 2.69 8.92 -10.40
C ALA A 140 3.62 9.78 -9.55
N PHE A 141 3.68 9.49 -8.25
CA PHE A 141 4.69 10.04 -7.36
C PHE A 141 5.85 9.07 -7.31
N ILE A 142 7.04 9.64 -7.32
CA ILE A 142 8.29 8.90 -7.15
C ILE A 142 8.94 9.45 -5.90
N THR A 143 9.10 8.62 -4.87
CA THR A 143 9.75 8.99 -3.63
C THR A 143 11.04 8.21 -3.43
N PHE A 144 12.06 8.89 -2.91
CA PHE A 144 13.34 8.33 -2.58
C PHE A 144 13.54 8.42 -1.07
N ASN A 145 13.85 7.31 -0.43
CA ASN A 145 14.15 7.28 1.00
C ASN A 145 15.64 7.58 1.26
N ARG A 146 16.15 8.66 0.67
CA ARG A 146 17.55 9.08 0.84
C ARG A 146 17.73 10.58 0.66
N GLU A 147 18.47 11.21 1.57
CA GLU A 147 19.08 12.51 1.31
C GLU A 147 20.19 12.31 0.27
N THR A 148 20.06 12.96 -0.88
CA THR A 148 21.08 12.93 -1.92
C THR A 148 21.90 14.22 -1.86
N THR A 149 23.20 14.07 -1.87
CA THR A 149 24.16 15.19 -1.97
C THR A 149 24.63 15.44 -3.41
N SER A 150 24.07 14.70 -4.35
CA SER A 150 24.41 14.77 -5.78
C SER A 150 23.16 14.66 -6.65
N ASP A 151 23.21 15.28 -7.82
CA ASP A 151 22.16 15.20 -8.81
C ASP A 151 21.85 13.77 -9.20
N MET A 152 20.56 13.44 -9.33
CA MET A 152 20.11 12.15 -9.80
C MET A 152 19.39 12.28 -11.13
N ALA A 153 19.68 11.39 -12.07
CA ALA A 153 18.93 11.27 -13.30
C ALA A 153 17.71 10.35 -13.12
N LEU A 154 16.53 10.85 -13.46
CA LEU A 154 15.30 10.07 -13.55
C LEU A 154 14.96 9.85 -15.02
N GLU A 155 14.82 8.58 -15.41
CA GLU A 155 14.40 8.20 -16.76
C GLU A 155 13.17 7.30 -16.70
N LEU A 156 12.18 7.60 -17.54
CA LEU A 156 11.05 6.71 -17.80
C LEU A 156 11.24 6.04 -19.15
N VAL A 157 11.10 4.75 -19.18
CA VAL A 157 11.18 3.94 -20.40
C VAL A 157 9.87 3.20 -20.62
N ASP A 158 9.44 3.06 -21.88
CA ASP A 158 8.28 2.24 -22.22
C ASP A 158 8.64 0.74 -22.23
N HIS A 159 7.66 -0.10 -22.47
CA HIS A 159 7.82 -1.56 -22.49
C HIS A 159 8.79 -2.07 -23.58
N SER A 160 9.11 -1.24 -24.58
CA SER A 160 10.09 -1.54 -25.63
C SER A 160 11.52 -1.08 -25.29
N GLY A 161 11.70 -0.45 -24.11
CA GLY A 161 12.97 0.11 -23.67
C GLY A 161 13.25 1.52 -24.24
N ARG A 162 12.28 2.14 -24.92
CA ARG A 162 12.44 3.50 -25.45
C ARG A 162 12.22 4.51 -24.31
N ARG A 163 13.17 5.42 -24.14
CA ARG A 163 13.05 6.52 -23.18
C ARG A 163 11.94 7.50 -23.58
N VAL A 164 10.94 7.69 -22.72
CA VAL A 164 9.79 8.58 -22.93
C VAL A 164 9.88 9.86 -22.12
N TYR A 165 10.70 9.86 -21.06
CA TYR A 165 10.94 11.03 -20.22
C TYR A 165 12.31 10.94 -19.55
N SER A 166 12.96 12.09 -19.33
CA SER A 166 14.23 12.19 -18.59
C SER A 166 14.30 13.54 -17.90
N THR A 167 14.75 13.55 -16.65
CA THR A 167 15.05 14.76 -15.88
C THR A 167 16.18 14.51 -14.90
N VAL A 168 16.78 15.58 -14.41
CA VAL A 168 17.74 15.56 -13.30
C VAL A 168 17.06 16.21 -12.09
N ILE A 169 17.18 15.62 -10.94
CA ILE A 169 16.60 16.04 -9.67
C ILE A 169 17.65 16.10 -8.57
#